data_fe3a416116d791a1d8c71dc88607d859
#
_entry.id   fe3a416116d791a1d8c71dc88607d859
#
_cell.length_a   1.000
_cell.length_b   1.000
_cell.length_c   1.000
_cell.angle_alpha   90.00
_cell.angle_beta   90.00
_cell.angle_gamma   90.00
#
_symmetry.space_group_name_H-M   'P 1'
#
loop_
_entity.id
_entity.type
_entity.pdbx_description
1 polymer ?
#
loop_
_entity_poly.entity_id
_entity_poly.type
_entity_poly.pdbx_seq_one_letter_code
_entity_poly.pdbx_strand_id
1 'polypeptide(L)'
;MEETIAVDFGTTNSAAYIYRNDKAELLPNLSEQGSYLFPSFVEYDAGSVITCSPAKKNVGKPHKFVVSCVKRLIGLSFQQYTKLEEKDIFGCDVAEGEDGYPEFIVSETGQRARCVDVAAELFRTIKESADHYCGRRFTKAYVTVPANFKDNQISAIRTAVVKAGLSVEKFITEPTAAAMSWCFEHSKEIKPNEKMLVYDFGGGTFDLSFLQCYSAARFRVLDVDGNPSLGGSDIDQQIMHFLQRTFQRTFGRPLLDPSESDFTRRSAQLRSLSEQVKIILSVDSSYDVDFLDITGEEEEELSVSRAMLATLVRPILFKT
;
A
#
# COMPACT_ATOMS: atom_id res chain seq x y z
N MET A 1 -7.17 -25.18 -11.54
CA MET A 1 -7.44 -24.01 -10.68
C MET A 1 -7.09 -24.24 -9.22
N GLU A 2 -6.91 -25.47 -8.77
CA GLU A 2 -6.72 -25.78 -7.35
C GLU A 2 -5.37 -25.35 -6.71
N GLU A 3 -4.41 -24.94 -7.54
CA GLU A 3 -3.07 -24.51 -7.08
C GLU A 3 -2.79 -23.03 -7.33
N THR A 4 -3.83 -22.24 -7.61
CA THR A 4 -3.69 -20.85 -8.02
C THR A 4 -4.32 -19.93 -6.97
N ILE A 5 -3.58 -18.89 -6.57
CA ILE A 5 -4.08 -17.77 -5.75
C ILE A 5 -4.32 -16.56 -6.65
N ALA A 6 -5.29 -15.73 -6.30
CA ALA A 6 -5.45 -14.41 -6.89
C ALA A 6 -4.96 -13.37 -5.90
N VAL A 7 -4.05 -12.51 -6.30
CA VAL A 7 -3.42 -11.52 -5.44
C VAL A 7 -3.69 -10.13 -5.98
N ASP A 8 -4.30 -9.31 -5.15
CA ASP A 8 -4.33 -7.86 -5.32
C ASP A 8 -3.13 -7.27 -4.58
N PHE A 9 -2.11 -6.85 -5.34
CA PHE A 9 -0.87 -6.31 -4.80
C PHE A 9 -0.97 -4.79 -4.67
N GLY A 10 -1.40 -4.32 -3.50
CA GLY A 10 -1.62 -2.89 -3.24
C GLY A 10 -0.39 -2.14 -2.71
N THR A 11 -0.40 -0.81 -2.83
CA THR A 11 0.65 0.08 -2.30
C THR A 11 0.70 0.04 -0.78
N THR A 12 -0.44 0.10 -0.12
CA THR A 12 -0.57 0.13 1.35
C THR A 12 -0.94 -1.23 1.92
N ASN A 13 -1.92 -1.90 1.32
CA ASN A 13 -2.38 -3.21 1.70
C ASN A 13 -2.53 -4.08 0.47
N SER A 14 -2.22 -5.35 0.59
CA SER A 14 -2.52 -6.37 -0.40
C SER A 14 -3.64 -7.27 0.11
N ALA A 15 -4.36 -7.92 -0.80
CA ALA A 15 -5.37 -8.92 -0.48
C ALA A 15 -5.18 -10.14 -1.39
N ALA A 16 -5.63 -11.29 -0.92
CA ALA A 16 -5.56 -12.49 -1.73
C ALA A 16 -6.82 -13.33 -1.61
N TYR A 17 -7.13 -14.04 -2.69
CA TYR A 17 -8.28 -14.94 -2.79
C TYR A 17 -7.83 -16.32 -3.25
N ILE A 18 -8.50 -17.33 -2.74
CA ILE A 18 -8.41 -18.71 -3.19
C ILE A 18 -9.76 -19.17 -3.71
N TYR A 19 -9.75 -20.15 -4.63
CA TYR A 19 -10.96 -20.79 -5.09
C TYR A 19 -11.03 -22.20 -4.51
N ARG A 20 -12.07 -22.45 -3.70
CA ARG A 20 -12.27 -23.71 -3.00
C ARG A 20 -13.77 -23.99 -2.87
N ASN A 21 -14.18 -25.26 -3.05
CA ASN A 21 -15.58 -25.68 -2.91
C ASN A 21 -16.54 -24.84 -3.76
N ASP A 22 -16.14 -24.54 -5.00
CA ASP A 22 -16.90 -23.74 -5.96
C ASP A 22 -17.18 -22.27 -5.51
N LYS A 23 -16.37 -21.77 -4.57
CA LYS A 23 -16.46 -20.40 -4.08
C LYS A 23 -15.09 -19.71 -4.03
N ALA A 24 -15.11 -18.42 -4.29
CA ALA A 24 -13.97 -17.56 -3.97
C ALA A 24 -14.00 -17.25 -2.47
N GLU A 25 -12.89 -17.51 -1.80
CA GLU A 25 -12.71 -17.23 -0.37
C GLU A 25 -11.57 -16.23 -0.21
N LEU A 26 -11.81 -15.20 0.59
CA LEU A 26 -10.77 -14.24 0.98
C LEU A 26 -9.76 -14.93 1.89
N LEU A 27 -8.48 -14.83 1.58
CA LEU A 27 -7.42 -15.47 2.32
C LEU A 27 -7.16 -14.75 3.65
N PRO A 28 -7.21 -15.43 4.80
CA PRO A 28 -6.85 -14.80 6.07
C PRO A 28 -5.35 -14.51 6.14
N ASN A 29 -5.01 -13.36 6.71
CA ASN A 29 -3.65 -13.01 7.04
C ASN A 29 -3.24 -13.71 8.34
N LEU A 30 -2.37 -14.72 8.25
CA LEU A 30 -1.95 -15.50 9.42
C LEU A 30 -1.06 -14.70 10.40
N SER A 31 -0.51 -13.57 9.99
CA SER A 31 0.27 -12.70 10.87
C SER A 31 -0.60 -11.82 11.78
N GLU A 32 -1.91 -11.76 11.55
CA GLU A 32 -2.86 -10.95 12.33
C GLU A 32 -4.23 -11.61 12.38
N GLN A 33 -4.60 -12.09 13.56
CA GLN A 33 -5.85 -12.78 13.77
C GLN A 33 -7.06 -11.91 13.40
N GLY A 34 -7.95 -12.45 12.57
CA GLY A 34 -9.17 -11.76 12.11
C GLY A 34 -8.96 -10.78 10.97
N SER A 35 -7.72 -10.58 10.51
CA SER A 35 -7.42 -9.75 9.33
C SER A 35 -7.38 -10.58 8.05
N TYR A 36 -7.86 -9.98 6.96
CA TYR A 36 -7.75 -10.49 5.59
C TYR A 36 -6.89 -9.60 4.70
N LEU A 37 -6.41 -8.47 5.24
CA LEU A 37 -5.48 -7.59 4.57
C LEU A 37 -4.05 -7.95 4.96
N PHE A 38 -3.16 -7.89 3.99
CA PHE A 38 -1.72 -8.03 4.13
C PHE A 38 -1.10 -6.64 3.98
N PRO A 39 -0.82 -5.91 5.07
CA PRO A 39 -0.14 -4.61 4.97
C PRO A 39 1.17 -4.74 4.21
N SER A 40 1.40 -3.88 3.21
CA SER A 40 2.54 -3.96 2.30
C SER A 40 3.80 -3.36 2.93
N PHE A 41 4.20 -3.92 4.08
CA PHE A 41 5.35 -3.53 4.89
C PHE A 41 6.31 -4.70 5.06
N VAL A 42 7.61 -4.42 4.95
CA VAL A 42 8.69 -5.41 5.12
C VAL A 42 9.77 -4.84 6.01
N GLU A 43 10.06 -5.49 7.13
CA GLU A 43 11.13 -5.15 8.05
C GLU A 43 12.30 -6.09 7.85
N TYR A 44 13.49 -5.52 7.83
CA TYR A 44 14.75 -6.25 7.83
C TYR A 44 15.41 -6.11 9.21
N ASP A 45 15.71 -7.23 9.86
CA ASP A 45 16.30 -7.28 11.20
C ASP A 45 17.34 -8.40 11.30
N ALA A 46 18.62 -8.03 11.36
CA ALA A 46 19.75 -8.92 11.64
C ALA A 46 19.72 -10.29 10.92
N GLY A 47 19.32 -10.30 9.63
CA GLY A 47 19.25 -11.52 8.82
C GLY A 47 17.88 -12.22 8.83
N SER A 48 16.89 -11.69 9.54
CA SER A 48 15.49 -12.08 9.46
C SER A 48 14.66 -11.07 8.69
N VAL A 49 13.55 -11.52 8.09
CA VAL A 49 12.59 -10.66 7.41
C VAL A 49 11.23 -10.83 8.07
N ILE A 50 10.63 -9.73 8.47
CA ILE A 50 9.29 -9.68 9.06
C ILE A 50 8.40 -8.93 8.08
N THR A 51 7.15 -9.36 7.90
CA THR A 51 6.25 -8.78 6.90
C THR A 51 4.90 -8.40 7.51
N CYS A 52 4.14 -7.60 6.77
CA CYS A 52 2.75 -7.25 7.08
C CYS A 52 2.55 -6.51 8.41
N SER A 53 1.53 -6.87 9.18
CA SER A 53 1.14 -6.18 10.42
C SER A 53 2.25 -6.16 11.49
N PRO A 54 3.02 -7.23 11.72
CA PRO A 54 4.18 -7.17 12.61
C PRO A 54 5.23 -6.14 12.18
N ALA A 55 5.57 -6.07 10.89
CA ALA A 55 6.49 -5.06 10.35
C ALA A 55 5.90 -3.64 10.49
N LYS A 56 4.62 -3.45 10.14
CA LYS A 56 3.93 -2.16 10.26
C LYS A 56 4.01 -1.59 11.68
N LYS A 57 3.90 -2.42 12.72
CA LYS A 57 4.00 -2.02 14.12
C LYS A 57 5.39 -1.52 14.53
N ASN A 58 6.39 -1.76 13.72
CA ASN A 58 7.78 -1.36 13.97
C ASN A 58 8.21 -0.11 13.17
N VAL A 59 7.30 0.46 12.38
CA VAL A 59 7.57 1.72 11.66
C VAL A 59 8.01 2.81 12.64
N GLY A 60 9.13 3.44 12.35
CA GLY A 60 9.70 4.52 13.17
C GLY A 60 10.29 4.10 14.52
N LYS A 61 10.40 2.81 14.83
CA LYS A 61 11.13 2.37 16.03
C LYS A 61 12.64 2.43 15.82
N PRO A 62 13.43 2.73 16.89
CA PRO A 62 14.88 2.73 16.80
C PRO A 62 15.43 1.41 16.26
N HIS A 63 16.46 1.50 15.40
CA HIS A 63 17.16 0.35 14.81
C HIS A 63 16.27 -0.62 14.01
N LYS A 64 15.08 -0.15 13.54
CA LYS A 64 14.16 -0.91 12.72
C LYS A 64 14.07 -0.33 11.32
N PHE A 65 14.35 -1.16 10.32
CA PHE A 65 14.33 -0.78 8.91
C PHE A 65 13.09 -1.37 8.26
N VAL A 66 12.03 -0.58 8.18
CA VAL A 66 10.73 -0.99 7.66
C VAL A 66 10.47 -0.32 6.33
N VAL A 67 10.49 -1.10 5.26
CA VAL A 67 10.16 -0.63 3.91
C VAL A 67 8.64 -0.64 3.71
N SER A 68 8.13 0.44 3.14
CA SER A 68 6.73 0.61 2.73
C SER A 68 6.61 1.11 1.30
N CYS A 69 5.41 1.13 0.74
CA CYS A 69 5.10 1.72 -0.56
C CYS A 69 5.95 1.19 -1.74
N VAL A 70 6.51 -0.03 -1.65
CA VAL A 70 7.41 -0.59 -2.66
C VAL A 70 6.80 -0.61 -4.06
N LYS A 71 5.47 -0.75 -4.19
CA LYS A 71 4.76 -0.73 -5.46
C LYS A 71 4.95 0.58 -6.23
N ARG A 72 5.19 1.71 -5.56
CA ARG A 72 5.49 3.01 -6.20
C ARG A 72 6.88 3.07 -6.83
N LEU A 73 7.82 2.22 -6.40
CA LEU A 73 9.20 2.20 -6.94
C LEU A 73 9.48 1.02 -7.86
N ILE A 74 8.69 -0.05 -7.76
CA ILE A 74 8.96 -1.28 -8.49
C ILE A 74 9.00 -1.04 -9.99
N GLY A 75 10.13 -1.39 -10.62
CA GLY A 75 10.37 -1.21 -12.04
C GLY A 75 10.74 0.21 -12.49
N LEU A 76 10.78 1.20 -11.58
CA LEU A 76 11.28 2.54 -11.91
C LEU A 76 12.81 2.57 -11.86
N SER A 77 13.43 3.37 -12.74
CA SER A 77 14.86 3.68 -12.65
C SER A 77 15.13 4.63 -11.48
N PHE A 78 16.39 4.66 -11.00
CA PHE A 78 16.77 5.61 -9.96
C PHE A 78 16.58 7.08 -10.40
N GLN A 79 16.82 7.38 -11.69
CA GLN A 79 16.54 8.71 -12.24
C GLN A 79 15.04 9.09 -12.16
N GLN A 80 14.13 8.10 -12.28
CA GLN A 80 12.70 8.36 -12.09
C GLN A 80 12.37 8.56 -10.62
N TYR A 81 12.97 7.76 -9.71
CA TYR A 81 12.85 7.95 -8.26
C TYR A 81 13.29 9.36 -7.83
N THR A 82 14.41 9.89 -8.36
CA THR A 82 14.90 11.23 -7.95
C THR A 82 13.92 12.36 -8.25
N LYS A 83 12.98 12.15 -9.18
CA LYS A 83 11.94 13.11 -9.57
C LYS A 83 10.65 13.02 -8.74
N LEU A 84 10.54 12.01 -7.87
CA LEU A 84 9.39 11.92 -6.96
C LEU A 84 9.46 13.05 -5.93
N GLU A 85 8.34 13.69 -5.68
CA GLU A 85 8.21 14.76 -4.68
C GLU A 85 8.27 14.21 -3.27
N GLU A 86 7.64 13.04 -3.03
CA GLU A 86 7.58 12.38 -1.73
C GLU A 86 8.54 11.20 -1.67
N LYS A 87 9.56 11.28 -0.80
CA LYS A 87 10.56 10.23 -0.60
C LYS A 87 10.52 9.59 0.79
N ASP A 88 9.99 10.28 1.76
CA ASP A 88 9.85 9.83 3.14
C ASP A 88 8.75 8.76 3.35
N ILE A 89 7.92 8.53 2.31
CA ILE A 89 6.88 7.49 2.34
C ILE A 89 7.42 6.06 2.34
N PHE A 90 8.68 5.88 1.97
CA PHE A 90 9.27 4.54 1.82
C PHE A 90 9.78 3.92 3.12
N GLY A 91 9.86 4.71 4.19
CA GLY A 91 10.26 4.26 5.53
C GLY A 91 11.75 3.96 5.70
N CYS A 92 12.50 3.84 4.61
CA CYS A 92 13.95 3.66 4.56
C CYS A 92 14.57 4.58 3.51
N ASP A 93 15.84 4.91 3.68
CA ASP A 93 16.61 5.61 2.67
C ASP A 93 16.74 4.77 1.41
N VAL A 94 16.81 5.46 0.26
CA VAL A 94 16.91 4.82 -1.05
C VAL A 94 18.18 5.29 -1.75
N ALA A 95 18.99 4.35 -2.21
CA ALA A 95 20.21 4.58 -2.96
C ALA A 95 20.11 4.05 -4.38
N GLU A 96 21.00 4.49 -5.27
CA GLU A 96 21.16 3.91 -6.60
C GLU A 96 21.86 2.56 -6.51
N GLY A 97 21.25 1.53 -7.08
CA GLY A 97 21.86 0.22 -7.27
C GLY A 97 22.83 0.20 -8.47
N GLU A 98 23.67 -0.81 -8.55
CA GLU A 98 24.65 -0.98 -9.64
C GLU A 98 24.01 -1.08 -11.03
N ASP A 99 22.76 -1.52 -11.10
CA ASP A 99 21.98 -1.64 -12.32
C ASP A 99 21.15 -0.39 -12.66
N GLY A 100 21.30 0.71 -11.88
CA GLY A 100 20.57 1.96 -12.07
C GLY A 100 19.13 1.93 -11.57
N TYR A 101 18.76 0.92 -10.78
CA TYR A 101 17.46 0.86 -10.10
C TYR A 101 17.58 1.26 -8.63
N PRO A 102 16.50 1.74 -8.00
CA PRO A 102 16.50 2.09 -6.59
C PRO A 102 16.61 0.86 -5.68
N GLU A 103 17.43 0.96 -4.65
CA GLU A 103 17.60 -0.03 -3.59
C GLU A 103 17.40 0.63 -2.22
N PHE A 104 16.69 -0.04 -1.32
CA PHE A 104 16.47 0.40 0.05
C PHE A 104 17.69 0.10 0.92
N ILE A 105 18.10 1.03 1.76
CA ILE A 105 19.10 0.81 2.80
C ILE A 105 18.38 0.21 4.01
N VAL A 106 18.68 -1.05 4.32
CA VAL A 106 17.91 -1.86 5.28
C VAL A 106 18.72 -2.32 6.49
N SER A 107 19.81 -1.64 6.78
CA SER A 107 20.60 -1.82 8.01
C SER A 107 21.51 -0.62 8.29
N GLU A 108 21.97 -0.48 9.52
CA GLU A 108 22.97 0.53 9.91
C GLU A 108 24.31 0.34 9.21
N THR A 109 24.62 -0.90 8.80
CA THR A 109 25.87 -1.23 8.06
C THR A 109 25.75 -1.00 6.56
N GLY A 110 24.60 -0.48 6.07
CA GLY A 110 24.39 -0.17 4.67
C GLY A 110 23.98 -1.37 3.81
N GLN A 111 23.48 -2.46 4.41
CA GLN A 111 22.88 -3.55 3.62
C GLN A 111 21.73 -3.00 2.77
N ARG A 112 21.59 -3.50 1.55
CA ARG A 112 20.61 -3.03 0.57
C ARG A 112 19.63 -4.12 0.19
N ALA A 113 18.37 -3.70 -0.09
CA ALA A 113 17.33 -4.56 -0.60
C ALA A 113 16.73 -3.96 -1.88
N ARG A 114 16.66 -4.75 -2.94
CA ARG A 114 16.05 -4.33 -4.22
C ARG A 114 14.53 -4.30 -4.09
N CYS A 115 13.85 -3.41 -4.80
CA CYS A 115 12.39 -3.34 -4.80
C CYS A 115 11.72 -4.68 -5.14
N VAL A 116 12.31 -5.46 -6.05
CA VAL A 116 11.80 -6.79 -6.41
C VAL A 116 11.94 -7.81 -5.28
N ASP A 117 12.97 -7.70 -4.45
CA ASP A 117 13.19 -8.59 -3.30
C ASP A 117 12.21 -8.26 -2.17
N VAL A 118 12.01 -6.97 -1.88
CA VAL A 118 11.01 -6.50 -0.92
C VAL A 118 9.60 -6.98 -1.32
N ALA A 119 9.22 -6.81 -2.59
CA ALA A 119 7.93 -7.29 -3.09
C ALA A 119 7.82 -8.82 -3.02
N ALA A 120 8.92 -9.56 -3.28
CA ALA A 120 8.94 -11.01 -3.19
C ALA A 120 8.65 -11.52 -1.78
N GLU A 121 9.09 -10.81 -0.72
CA GLU A 121 8.76 -11.17 0.66
C GLU A 121 7.26 -11.09 0.94
N LEU A 122 6.58 -10.07 0.41
CA LEU A 122 5.12 -9.94 0.54
C LEU A 122 4.39 -11.07 -0.20
N PHE A 123 4.79 -11.38 -1.44
CA PHE A 123 4.20 -12.51 -2.18
C PHE A 123 4.49 -13.85 -1.49
N ARG A 124 5.67 -14.02 -0.87
CA ARG A 124 6.02 -15.23 -0.11
C ARG A 124 5.10 -15.39 1.10
N THR A 125 4.87 -14.33 1.87
CA THR A 125 3.98 -14.33 3.03
C THR A 125 2.54 -14.68 2.63
N ILE A 126 2.04 -14.13 1.52
CA ILE A 126 0.71 -14.46 0.99
C ILE A 126 0.65 -15.93 0.58
N LYS A 127 1.67 -16.43 -0.12
CA LYS A 127 1.77 -17.84 -0.52
C LYS A 127 1.80 -18.77 0.69
N GLU A 128 2.63 -18.48 1.68
CA GLU A 128 2.75 -19.28 2.90
C GLU A 128 1.44 -19.29 3.69
N SER A 129 0.73 -18.16 3.74
CA SER A 129 -0.60 -18.08 4.33
C SER A 129 -1.60 -18.98 3.59
N ALA A 130 -1.57 -18.99 2.25
CA ALA A 130 -2.42 -19.85 1.44
C ALA A 130 -2.07 -21.33 1.61
N ASP A 131 -0.79 -21.68 1.59
CA ASP A 131 -0.29 -23.04 1.76
C ASP A 131 -0.73 -23.60 3.12
N HIS A 132 -0.56 -22.81 4.17
CA HIS A 132 -0.94 -23.20 5.54
C HIS A 132 -2.46 -23.31 5.72
N TYR A 133 -3.21 -22.29 5.28
CA TYR A 133 -4.66 -22.23 5.43
C TYR A 133 -5.37 -23.38 4.71
N CYS A 134 -4.84 -23.77 3.54
CA CYS A 134 -5.42 -24.85 2.73
C CYS A 134 -4.80 -26.23 2.96
N GLY A 135 -3.68 -26.32 3.69
CA GLY A 135 -2.94 -27.58 3.88
C GLY A 135 -2.35 -28.15 2.58
N ARG A 136 -2.10 -27.30 1.57
CA ARG A 136 -1.56 -27.68 0.26
C ARG A 136 -0.71 -26.57 -0.34
N ARG A 137 0.15 -26.91 -1.30
CA ARG A 137 1.03 -25.93 -1.97
C ARG A 137 0.32 -25.22 -3.12
N PHE A 138 0.50 -23.90 -3.16
CA PHE A 138 0.14 -23.07 -4.30
C PHE A 138 1.38 -22.77 -5.14
N THR A 139 1.27 -22.88 -6.45
CA THR A 139 2.38 -22.72 -7.39
C THR A 139 2.16 -21.64 -8.42
N LYS A 140 0.93 -21.12 -8.51
CA LYS A 140 0.47 -20.20 -9.54
C LYS A 140 -0.26 -19.01 -8.93
N ALA A 141 -0.19 -17.86 -9.61
CA ALA A 141 -0.90 -16.66 -9.20
C ALA A 141 -1.55 -15.92 -10.39
N TYR A 142 -2.75 -15.42 -10.19
CA TYR A 142 -3.28 -14.24 -10.88
C TYR A 142 -2.88 -13.02 -10.07
N VAL A 143 -2.38 -11.98 -10.73
CA VAL A 143 -1.91 -10.76 -10.02
C VAL A 143 -2.54 -9.54 -10.67
N THR A 144 -3.11 -8.65 -9.84
CA THR A 144 -3.60 -7.36 -10.34
C THR A 144 -2.46 -6.35 -10.50
N VAL A 145 -2.61 -5.47 -11.49
CA VAL A 145 -1.69 -4.36 -11.75
C VAL A 145 -2.50 -3.13 -12.15
N PRO A 146 -2.04 -1.91 -11.86
CA PRO A 146 -2.63 -0.69 -12.38
C PRO A 146 -2.73 -0.69 -13.91
N ALA A 147 -3.79 -0.07 -14.46
CA ALA A 147 -4.01 -0.04 -15.91
C ALA A 147 -2.91 0.72 -16.67
N ASN A 148 -2.24 1.66 -16.00
CA ASN A 148 -1.19 2.51 -16.54
C ASN A 148 0.24 1.95 -16.33
N PHE A 149 0.40 0.76 -15.70
CA PHE A 149 1.70 0.13 -15.53
C PHE A 149 2.35 -0.18 -16.86
N LYS A 150 3.65 0.09 -16.93
CA LYS A 150 4.49 -0.16 -18.11
C LYS A 150 5.15 -1.54 -18.02
N ASP A 151 5.68 -2.01 -19.13
CA ASP A 151 6.27 -3.35 -19.25
C ASP A 151 7.40 -3.61 -18.24
N ASN A 152 8.22 -2.61 -17.92
CA ASN A 152 9.27 -2.73 -16.91
C ASN A 152 8.70 -2.97 -15.51
N GLN A 153 7.59 -2.32 -15.14
CA GLN A 153 6.93 -2.49 -13.86
C GLN A 153 6.25 -3.87 -13.76
N ILE A 154 5.56 -4.28 -14.83
CA ILE A 154 4.95 -5.62 -14.92
C ILE A 154 6.01 -6.72 -14.86
N SER A 155 7.16 -6.54 -15.54
CA SER A 155 8.29 -7.47 -15.51
C SER A 155 8.92 -7.57 -14.11
N ALA A 156 9.03 -6.45 -13.41
CA ALA A 156 9.55 -6.42 -12.04
C ALA A 156 8.62 -7.15 -11.06
N ILE A 157 7.29 -6.96 -11.16
CA ILE A 157 6.32 -7.72 -10.36
C ILE A 157 6.39 -9.22 -10.70
N ARG A 158 6.49 -9.58 -11.98
CA ARG A 158 6.68 -10.99 -12.38
C ARG A 158 7.91 -11.59 -11.72
N THR A 159 9.02 -10.85 -11.70
CA THR A 159 10.26 -11.30 -11.05
C THR A 159 10.05 -11.51 -9.55
N ALA A 160 9.34 -10.61 -8.87
CA ALA A 160 9.03 -10.75 -7.45
C ALA A 160 8.17 -11.99 -7.16
N VAL A 161 7.14 -12.23 -7.96
CA VAL A 161 6.25 -13.41 -7.84
C VAL A 161 7.05 -14.72 -8.03
N VAL A 162 7.94 -14.76 -9.03
CA VAL A 162 8.81 -15.94 -9.28
C VAL A 162 9.78 -16.16 -8.12
N LYS A 163 10.37 -15.11 -7.57
CA LYS A 163 11.23 -15.19 -6.36
C LYS A 163 10.49 -15.71 -5.14
N ALA A 164 9.19 -15.48 -5.05
CA ALA A 164 8.32 -16.03 -3.99
C ALA A 164 7.93 -17.50 -4.22
N GLY A 165 8.38 -18.13 -5.31
CA GLY A 165 8.07 -19.52 -5.65
C GLY A 165 6.71 -19.74 -6.30
N LEU A 166 6.18 -18.71 -6.95
CA LEU A 166 4.95 -18.76 -7.74
C LEU A 166 5.24 -18.49 -9.21
N SER A 167 4.40 -19.00 -10.13
CA SER A 167 4.37 -18.58 -11.53
C SER A 167 3.15 -17.70 -11.80
N VAL A 168 3.31 -16.67 -12.61
CA VAL A 168 2.20 -15.79 -12.99
C VAL A 168 1.42 -16.43 -14.14
N GLU A 169 0.19 -16.86 -13.87
CA GLU A 169 -0.73 -17.34 -14.90
C GLU A 169 -1.21 -16.18 -15.80
N LYS A 170 -1.59 -15.05 -15.17
CA LYS A 170 -2.05 -13.87 -15.89
C LYS A 170 -1.95 -12.63 -15.00
N PHE A 171 -1.61 -11.51 -15.61
CA PHE A 171 -1.87 -10.18 -15.06
C PHE A 171 -3.25 -9.70 -15.47
N ILE A 172 -3.97 -9.08 -14.54
CA ILE A 172 -5.28 -8.49 -14.76
C ILE A 172 -5.17 -7.03 -14.28
N THR A 173 -5.69 -6.08 -15.05
CA THR A 173 -5.68 -4.70 -14.57
C THR A 173 -6.69 -4.53 -13.45
N GLU A 174 -6.32 -3.76 -12.42
CA GLU A 174 -7.14 -3.50 -11.23
C GLU A 174 -8.58 -3.08 -11.58
N PRO A 175 -8.82 -2.13 -12.51
CA PRO A 175 -10.18 -1.76 -12.89
C PRO A 175 -10.93 -2.90 -13.60
N THR A 176 -10.23 -3.75 -14.35
CA THR A 176 -10.86 -4.92 -14.94
C THR A 176 -11.27 -5.94 -13.88
N ALA A 177 -10.43 -6.17 -12.88
CA ALA A 177 -10.75 -7.07 -11.76
C ALA A 177 -11.96 -6.56 -10.96
N ALA A 178 -12.00 -5.26 -10.66
CA ALA A 178 -13.11 -4.62 -9.97
C ALA A 178 -14.42 -4.73 -10.78
N ALA A 179 -14.38 -4.45 -12.09
CA ALA A 179 -15.52 -4.58 -12.97
C ALA A 179 -16.00 -6.04 -13.08
N MET A 180 -15.08 -7.01 -13.14
CA MET A 180 -15.43 -8.43 -13.15
C MET A 180 -16.14 -8.86 -11.88
N SER A 181 -15.65 -8.44 -10.70
CA SER A 181 -16.27 -8.74 -9.42
C SER A 181 -17.69 -8.18 -9.36
N TRP A 182 -17.84 -6.91 -9.68
CA TRP A 182 -19.17 -6.26 -9.70
C TRP A 182 -20.15 -6.94 -10.67
N CYS A 183 -19.69 -7.25 -11.88
CA CYS A 183 -20.50 -7.91 -12.88
C CYS A 183 -20.89 -9.35 -12.49
N PHE A 184 -20.02 -10.05 -11.76
CA PHE A 184 -20.33 -11.38 -11.26
C PHE A 184 -21.47 -11.34 -10.23
N GLU A 185 -21.40 -10.40 -9.30
CA GLU A 185 -22.42 -10.21 -8.26
C GLU A 185 -23.76 -9.72 -8.83
N HIS A 186 -23.72 -8.85 -9.86
CA HIS A 186 -24.89 -8.21 -10.46
C HIS A 186 -25.22 -8.77 -11.86
N SER A 187 -24.86 -10.02 -12.14
CA SER A 187 -24.95 -10.63 -13.48
C SER A 187 -26.35 -10.59 -14.12
N LYS A 188 -27.41 -10.49 -13.32
CA LYS A 188 -28.80 -10.37 -13.79
C LYS A 188 -29.19 -8.95 -14.19
N GLU A 189 -28.42 -7.95 -13.80
CA GLU A 189 -28.74 -6.52 -13.99
C GLU A 189 -27.98 -5.91 -15.17
N ILE A 190 -26.88 -6.57 -15.60
CA ILE A 190 -26.00 -6.04 -16.64
C ILE A 190 -26.58 -6.26 -18.02
N LYS A 191 -26.68 -5.18 -18.76
CA LYS A 191 -27.06 -5.21 -20.17
C LYS A 191 -25.84 -5.36 -21.09
N PRO A 192 -25.92 -6.12 -22.17
CA PRO A 192 -24.86 -6.16 -23.18
C PRO A 192 -24.52 -4.75 -23.68
N ASN A 193 -23.21 -4.47 -23.80
CA ASN A 193 -22.65 -3.16 -24.18
C ASN A 193 -22.84 -2.03 -23.15
N GLU A 194 -23.20 -2.37 -21.91
CA GLU A 194 -23.25 -1.38 -20.83
C GLU A 194 -21.86 -0.79 -20.58
N LYS A 195 -21.83 0.50 -20.29
CA LYS A 195 -20.60 1.21 -19.98
C LYS A 195 -20.47 1.41 -18.47
N MET A 196 -19.28 1.22 -17.97
CA MET A 196 -18.97 1.30 -16.55
C MET A 196 -17.79 2.26 -16.34
N LEU A 197 -17.88 3.06 -15.30
CA LEU A 197 -16.77 3.84 -14.80
C LEU A 197 -16.26 3.18 -13.52
N VAL A 198 -15.01 2.77 -13.50
CA VAL A 198 -14.31 2.33 -12.31
C VAL A 198 -13.50 3.52 -11.78
N TYR A 199 -13.85 3.92 -10.56
CA TYR A 199 -13.18 4.99 -9.81
C TYR A 199 -12.40 4.33 -8.68
N ASP A 200 -11.09 4.23 -8.84
CA ASP A 200 -10.19 3.61 -7.87
C ASP A 200 -9.32 4.68 -7.20
N PHE A 201 -9.66 5.03 -5.97
CA PHE A 201 -8.89 5.93 -5.13
C PHE A 201 -8.15 5.10 -4.08
N GLY A 202 -6.96 4.64 -4.46
CA GLY A 202 -6.13 3.77 -3.65
C GLY A 202 -5.32 4.49 -2.57
N GLY A 203 -4.41 3.75 -1.93
CA GLY A 203 -3.51 4.32 -0.92
C GLY A 203 -2.49 5.30 -1.49
N GLY A 204 -2.12 5.14 -2.76
CA GLY A 204 -1.04 5.94 -3.37
C GLY A 204 -1.33 6.41 -4.79
N THR A 205 -2.37 5.89 -5.43
CA THR A 205 -2.75 6.23 -6.80
C THR A 205 -4.23 6.51 -6.87
N PHE A 206 -4.61 7.33 -7.82
CA PHE A 206 -5.98 7.49 -8.28
C PHE A 206 -6.04 7.04 -9.73
N ASP A 207 -6.88 6.05 -10.01
CA ASP A 207 -7.07 5.48 -11.33
C ASP A 207 -8.54 5.53 -11.71
N LEU A 208 -8.81 6.08 -12.90
CA LEU A 208 -10.13 6.17 -13.49
C LEU A 208 -10.15 5.36 -14.77
N SER A 209 -11.06 4.39 -14.89
CA SER A 209 -11.15 3.53 -16.06
C SER A 209 -12.56 3.47 -16.58
N PHE A 210 -12.69 3.75 -17.88
CA PHE A 210 -13.95 3.66 -18.58
C PHE A 210 -13.99 2.37 -19.37
N LEU A 211 -14.94 1.50 -19.05
CA LEU A 211 -15.04 0.14 -19.57
C LEU A 211 -16.36 -0.07 -20.31
N GLN A 212 -16.33 -0.93 -21.31
CA GLN A 212 -17.54 -1.49 -21.93
C GLN A 212 -17.65 -2.97 -21.58
N CYS A 213 -18.78 -3.36 -21.02
CA CYS A 213 -19.11 -4.71 -20.64
C CYS A 213 -19.83 -5.42 -21.79
N TYR A 214 -19.28 -6.52 -22.30
CA TYR A 214 -19.94 -7.38 -23.28
C TYR A 214 -20.60 -8.59 -22.64
N SER A 215 -20.04 -9.07 -21.53
CA SER A 215 -20.56 -10.11 -20.65
C SER A 215 -19.86 -10.05 -19.31
N ALA A 216 -20.31 -10.80 -18.31
CA ALA A 216 -19.70 -10.84 -16.97
C ALA A 216 -18.19 -11.17 -16.95
N ALA A 217 -17.66 -11.72 -18.04
CA ALA A 217 -16.24 -12.08 -18.15
C ALA A 217 -15.52 -11.39 -19.33
N ARG A 218 -16.18 -10.49 -20.07
CA ARG A 218 -15.59 -9.86 -21.24
C ARG A 218 -15.80 -8.36 -21.23
N PHE A 219 -14.71 -7.64 -21.08
CA PHE A 219 -14.65 -6.20 -21.02
C PHE A 219 -13.70 -5.63 -22.07
N ARG A 220 -13.98 -4.41 -22.48
CA ARG A 220 -13.06 -3.59 -23.27
C ARG A 220 -12.81 -2.31 -22.50
N VAL A 221 -11.55 -2.02 -22.24
CA VAL A 221 -11.12 -0.69 -21.75
C VAL A 221 -11.29 0.30 -22.91
N LEU A 222 -12.09 1.32 -22.70
CA LEU A 222 -12.34 2.40 -23.67
C LEU A 222 -11.38 3.54 -23.49
N ASP A 223 -11.14 3.91 -22.22
CA ASP A 223 -10.24 4.99 -21.82
C ASP A 223 -9.75 4.82 -20.40
N VAL A 224 -8.59 5.39 -20.10
CA VAL A 224 -8.00 5.43 -18.75
C VAL A 224 -7.44 6.82 -18.50
N ASP A 225 -7.65 7.31 -17.27
CA ASP A 225 -7.07 8.54 -16.76
C ASP A 225 -6.70 8.32 -15.29
N GLY A 226 -6.00 9.23 -14.66
CA GLY A 226 -5.67 9.12 -13.25
C GLY A 226 -4.46 9.93 -12.85
N ASN A 227 -4.09 9.79 -11.60
CA ASN A 227 -2.92 10.43 -11.04
C ASN A 227 -2.10 9.41 -10.23
N PRO A 228 -0.88 9.04 -10.68
CA PRO A 228 -0.05 8.04 -10.02
C PRO A 228 0.56 8.52 -8.69
N SER A 229 0.34 9.79 -8.34
CA SER A 229 0.83 10.41 -7.11
C SER A 229 -0.31 11.07 -6.32
N LEU A 230 -1.52 10.48 -6.36
CA LEU A 230 -2.69 10.98 -5.62
C LEU A 230 -3.41 9.80 -4.98
N GLY A 231 -3.56 9.81 -3.65
CA GLY A 231 -4.24 8.73 -2.94
C GLY A 231 -4.36 9.00 -1.44
N GLY A 232 -4.64 7.95 -0.68
CA GLY A 232 -4.80 8.02 0.77
C GLY A 232 -3.58 8.57 1.51
N SER A 233 -2.36 8.35 1.01
CA SER A 233 -1.14 8.90 1.59
C SER A 233 -1.03 10.43 1.49
N ASP A 234 -1.64 11.03 0.47
CA ASP A 234 -1.73 12.50 0.38
C ASP A 234 -2.65 13.07 1.46
N ILE A 235 -3.70 12.33 1.81
CA ILE A 235 -4.57 12.66 2.95
C ILE A 235 -3.75 12.57 4.25
N ASP A 236 -2.99 11.50 4.45
CA ASP A 236 -2.14 11.33 5.63
C ASP A 236 -1.13 12.49 5.76
N GLN A 237 -0.55 12.92 4.65
CA GLN A 237 0.37 14.06 4.63
C GLN A 237 -0.31 15.37 5.02
N GLN A 238 -1.54 15.63 4.55
CA GLN A 238 -2.28 16.83 4.98
C GLN A 238 -2.61 16.80 6.48
N ILE A 239 -2.95 15.63 7.01
CA ILE A 239 -3.16 15.45 8.45
C ILE A 239 -1.84 15.69 9.19
N MET A 240 -0.74 15.11 8.72
CA MET A 240 0.59 15.31 9.30
C MET A 240 0.96 16.79 9.38
N HIS A 241 0.80 17.55 8.30
CA HIS A 241 1.04 18.99 8.28
C HIS A 241 0.08 19.77 9.21
N PHE A 242 -1.17 19.33 9.31
CA PHE A 242 -2.14 19.93 10.22
C PHE A 242 -1.73 19.69 11.69
N LEU A 243 -1.36 18.47 12.04
CA LEU A 243 -0.92 18.12 13.39
C LEU A 243 0.34 18.90 13.79
N GLN A 244 1.35 18.97 12.92
CA GLN A 244 2.57 19.76 13.14
C GLN A 244 2.27 21.24 13.44
N ARG A 245 1.45 21.87 12.58
CA ARG A 245 1.09 23.30 12.77
C ARG A 245 0.27 23.54 14.02
N THR A 246 -0.66 22.64 14.33
CA THR A 246 -1.50 22.78 15.52
C THR A 246 -0.70 22.54 16.78
N PHE A 247 0.16 21.51 16.79
CA PHE A 247 1.08 21.25 17.89
C PHE A 247 1.98 22.46 18.19
N GLN A 248 2.63 23.04 17.17
CA GLN A 248 3.47 24.22 17.33
C GLN A 248 2.70 25.42 17.91
N ARG A 249 1.43 25.61 17.53
CA ARG A 249 0.59 26.69 18.06
C ARG A 249 0.19 26.45 19.51
N THR A 250 -0.06 25.20 19.88
CA THR A 250 -0.54 24.82 21.22
C THR A 250 0.60 24.77 22.23
N PHE A 251 1.71 24.15 21.85
CA PHE A 251 2.83 23.87 22.78
C PHE A 251 4.04 24.81 22.59
N GLY A 252 4.00 25.71 21.59
CA GLY A 252 5.04 26.75 21.39
C GLY A 252 6.37 26.23 20.82
N ARG A 253 6.46 24.95 20.43
CA ARG A 253 7.64 24.31 19.84
C ARG A 253 7.29 23.46 18.64
N PRO A 254 8.22 23.20 17.71
CA PRO A 254 7.95 22.31 16.59
C PRO A 254 7.76 20.86 17.08
N LEU A 255 6.86 20.11 16.46
CA LEU A 255 6.68 18.69 16.70
C LEU A 255 7.85 17.86 16.13
N LEU A 256 8.37 18.27 14.97
CA LEU A 256 9.53 17.67 14.30
C LEU A 256 10.54 18.75 13.99
N ASP A 257 11.82 18.49 14.28
CA ASP A 257 12.95 19.35 13.89
C ASP A 257 13.88 18.59 12.94
N PRO A 258 14.04 19.05 11.68
CA PRO A 258 14.91 18.40 10.70
C PRO A 258 16.39 18.31 11.11
N SER A 259 16.82 19.11 12.10
CA SER A 259 18.19 19.08 12.62
C SER A 259 18.45 17.94 13.64
N GLU A 260 17.40 17.33 14.17
CA GLU A 260 17.52 16.24 15.14
C GLU A 260 17.89 14.92 14.43
N SER A 261 18.77 14.15 15.07
CA SER A 261 19.27 12.87 14.54
C SER A 261 18.19 11.81 14.37
N ASP A 262 17.07 11.94 15.06
CA ASP A 262 15.93 11.03 15.03
C ASP A 262 14.74 11.56 14.19
N PHE A 263 14.95 12.63 13.42
CA PHE A 263 13.92 13.26 12.56
C PHE A 263 13.21 12.25 11.65
N THR A 264 13.97 11.41 10.94
CA THR A 264 13.40 10.40 10.02
C THR A 264 12.49 9.42 10.77
N ARG A 265 12.91 8.98 11.95
CA ARG A 265 12.14 8.09 12.82
C ARG A 265 10.84 8.75 13.29
N ARG A 266 10.93 9.93 13.86
CA ARG A 266 9.75 10.69 14.36
C ARG A 266 8.80 11.08 13.23
N SER A 267 9.34 11.40 12.06
CA SER A 267 8.54 11.66 10.85
C SER A 267 7.73 10.42 10.45
N ALA A 268 8.35 9.23 10.46
CA ALA A 268 7.65 7.98 10.16
C ALA A 268 6.57 7.65 11.20
N GLN A 269 6.83 7.91 12.49
CA GLN A 269 5.83 7.75 13.55
C GLN A 269 4.64 8.70 13.36
N LEU A 270 4.91 9.99 13.06
CA LEU A 270 3.85 10.98 12.83
C LEU A 270 3.02 10.64 11.59
N ARG A 271 3.63 10.07 10.54
CA ARG A 271 2.91 9.57 9.37
C ARG A 271 1.98 8.41 9.74
N SER A 272 2.47 7.45 10.52
CA SER A 272 1.66 6.33 11.02
C SER A 272 0.49 6.80 11.87
N LEU A 273 0.73 7.77 12.75
CA LEU A 273 -0.31 8.42 13.56
C LEU A 273 -1.34 9.14 12.68
N SER A 274 -0.89 9.83 11.64
CA SER A 274 -1.78 10.53 10.69
C SER A 274 -2.70 9.56 9.93
N GLU A 275 -2.18 8.41 9.49
CA GLU A 275 -3.01 7.33 8.91
C GLU A 275 -4.05 6.83 9.93
N GLN A 276 -3.65 6.63 11.18
CA GLN A 276 -4.55 6.20 12.25
C GLN A 276 -5.66 7.23 12.50
N VAL A 277 -5.33 8.52 12.58
CA VAL A 277 -6.31 9.63 12.69
C VAL A 277 -7.30 9.60 11.52
N LYS A 278 -6.84 9.42 10.28
CA LYS A 278 -7.69 9.28 9.10
C LYS A 278 -8.68 8.13 9.25
N ILE A 279 -8.21 6.96 9.65
CA ILE A 279 -9.02 5.75 9.80
C ILE A 279 -10.07 5.94 10.90
N ILE A 280 -9.67 6.40 12.09
CA ILE A 280 -10.58 6.60 13.23
C ILE A 280 -11.65 7.63 12.88
N LEU A 281 -11.27 8.78 12.33
CA LEU A 281 -12.21 9.83 11.97
C LEU A 281 -13.09 9.49 10.76
N SER A 282 -12.87 8.40 10.06
CA SER A 282 -13.81 7.88 9.06
C SER A 282 -15.07 7.27 9.72
N VAL A 283 -14.93 6.82 10.98
CA VAL A 283 -15.99 6.18 11.77
C VAL A 283 -16.47 7.09 12.91
N ASP A 284 -15.53 7.68 13.67
CA ASP A 284 -15.79 8.48 14.85
C ASP A 284 -15.89 9.98 14.51
N SER A 285 -16.62 10.74 15.34
CA SER A 285 -16.82 12.18 15.17
C SER A 285 -15.61 13.01 15.61
N SER A 286 -14.81 12.49 16.56
CA SER A 286 -13.61 13.13 17.10
C SER A 286 -12.61 12.09 17.57
N TYR A 287 -11.35 12.48 17.65
CA TYR A 287 -10.26 11.67 18.18
C TYR A 287 -9.27 12.58 18.90
N ASP A 288 -8.84 12.17 20.10
CA ASP A 288 -7.80 12.83 20.87
C ASP A 288 -6.47 12.18 20.52
N VAL A 289 -5.62 12.96 19.85
CA VAL A 289 -4.33 12.52 19.31
C VAL A 289 -3.27 12.73 20.38
N ASP A 290 -2.70 11.63 20.86
CA ASP A 290 -1.58 11.60 21.80
C ASP A 290 -0.24 11.60 21.03
N PHE A 291 0.73 12.38 21.50
CA PHE A 291 2.05 12.52 20.91
C PHE A 291 3.17 11.87 21.73
N LEU A 292 2.87 11.13 22.78
CA LEU A 292 3.85 10.51 23.68
C LEU A 292 4.93 9.72 22.94
N ASP A 293 4.55 8.89 21.97
CA ASP A 293 5.50 8.08 21.19
C ASP A 293 6.45 8.92 20.32
N ILE A 294 6.07 10.17 20.00
CA ILE A 294 6.83 11.07 19.14
C ILE A 294 7.69 12.01 20.00
N THR A 295 7.12 12.58 21.05
CA THR A 295 7.77 13.62 21.86
C THR A 295 8.44 13.07 23.10
N GLY A 296 7.96 11.96 23.64
CA GLY A 296 8.36 11.43 24.95
C GLY A 296 7.74 12.18 26.12
N GLU A 297 6.83 13.14 25.88
CA GLU A 297 6.20 13.96 26.90
C GLU A 297 4.75 13.51 27.11
N GLU A 298 4.39 13.24 28.36
CA GLU A 298 3.00 13.00 28.76
C GLU A 298 2.18 14.28 28.66
N GLU A 299 0.85 14.17 28.53
CA GLU A 299 -0.12 15.29 28.50
C GLU A 299 -0.06 16.16 27.22
N GLU A 300 0.65 15.78 26.18
CA GLU A 300 0.60 16.48 24.89
C GLU A 300 -0.45 15.84 23.96
N GLU A 301 -1.69 16.30 24.07
CA GLU A 301 -2.81 15.80 23.27
C GLU A 301 -3.48 16.92 22.46
N LEU A 302 -4.02 16.56 21.29
CA LEU A 302 -4.83 17.45 20.46
C LEU A 302 -6.12 16.77 20.06
N SER A 303 -7.25 17.43 20.31
CA SER A 303 -8.54 16.94 19.81
C SER A 303 -8.74 17.32 18.35
N VAL A 304 -8.99 16.31 17.51
CA VAL A 304 -9.25 16.48 16.07
C VAL A 304 -10.64 15.95 15.74
N SER A 305 -11.44 16.74 15.01
CA SER A 305 -12.79 16.35 14.61
C SER A 305 -12.87 15.88 13.16
N ARG A 306 -13.88 15.06 12.85
CA ARG A 306 -14.21 14.67 11.47
C ARG A 306 -14.48 15.89 10.57
N ALA A 307 -15.06 16.98 11.10
CA ALA A 307 -15.29 18.19 10.34
C ALA A 307 -13.99 18.88 9.91
N MET A 308 -12.96 18.85 10.78
CA MET A 308 -11.60 19.32 10.43
C MET A 308 -11.01 18.44 9.35
N LEU A 309 -11.08 17.11 9.50
CA LEU A 309 -10.61 16.16 8.47
C LEU A 309 -11.29 16.43 7.12
N ALA A 310 -12.61 16.58 7.08
CA ALA A 310 -13.35 16.87 5.86
C ALA A 310 -12.86 18.15 5.17
N THR A 311 -12.48 19.16 5.95
CA THR A 311 -11.92 20.42 5.41
C THR A 311 -10.52 20.20 4.81
N LEU A 312 -9.67 19.36 5.46
CA LEU A 312 -8.33 19.04 4.99
C LEU A 312 -8.36 18.19 3.70
N VAL A 313 -9.31 17.25 3.60
CA VAL A 313 -9.41 16.30 2.49
C VAL A 313 -10.04 16.93 1.23
N ARG A 314 -10.92 17.90 1.40
CA ARG A 314 -11.64 18.55 0.29
C ARG A 314 -10.75 18.96 -0.89
N PRO A 315 -9.60 19.65 -0.70
CA PRO A 315 -8.73 20.05 -1.83
C PRO A 315 -8.12 18.84 -2.57
N ILE A 316 -7.95 17.70 -1.89
CA ILE A 316 -7.44 16.46 -2.49
C ILE A 316 -8.53 15.86 -3.38
N LEU A 317 -9.76 15.73 -2.85
CA LEU A 317 -10.89 15.17 -3.58
C LEU A 317 -11.29 15.99 -4.80
N PHE A 318 -11.01 17.30 -4.82
CA PHE A 318 -11.24 18.11 -6.02
C PHE A 318 -10.23 17.86 -7.16
N LYS A 319 -9.17 17.08 -6.91
CA LYS A 319 -8.21 16.69 -7.95
C LYS A 319 -8.56 15.34 -8.61
N THR A 320 -9.56 14.66 -8.09
CA THR A 320 -10.10 13.40 -8.64
C THR A 320 -11.32 13.65 -9.50
#